data_514b378e1308612cce52c04e525d1536
#
_entry.id   514b378e1308612cce52c04e525d1536
#
_cell.length_a   1.000
_cell.length_b   1.000
_cell.length_c   1.000
_cell.angle_alpha   90.00
_cell.angle_beta   90.00
_cell.angle_gamma   90.00
#
_symmetry.space_group_name_H-M   'P 1'
#
loop_
_entity.id
_entity.type
_entity.pdbx_description
1 polymer ?
#
loop_
_entity_poly.entity_id
_entity_poly.type
_entity_poly.pdbx_seq_one_letter_code
_entity_poly.pdbx_strand_id
1 'polypeptide(L)'
;ADKGECPVFGVVSAFPKTGKSLIAANLSVTFSMMDKKVLLIEGDMRKPVQHRIFLQKSNCKGLSELLSGQCTPEEALLEIADYPGLTLMRAGHIPPNPQELLTSARCKEILAALRKRFDFIILDLPPVGVVADAMVLSAEVTGYVFVVRSGESQAPAVKEILERMQQMNCNVLGMVLNGYDLKNGEYYKKRKNSRYSYYRRDPSAEE
;
A
#
# COMPACT_ATOMS: atom_id res chain seq x y z
N ALA A 1 -5.99 8.50 -16.19
CA ALA A 1 -5.01 9.52 -15.79
C ALA A 1 -4.40 10.09 -17.05
N ASP A 2 -4.41 11.40 -17.19
CA ASP A 2 -3.71 12.09 -18.28
C ASP A 2 -2.22 11.70 -18.23
N LYS A 3 -1.62 11.49 -19.42
CA LYS A 3 -0.20 11.18 -19.55
C LYS A 3 0.60 12.37 -19.01
N GLY A 4 1.03 12.29 -17.75
CA GLY A 4 1.89 13.31 -17.12
C GLY A 4 1.75 13.48 -15.62
N GLU A 5 0.69 12.97 -14.99
CA GLU A 5 0.49 13.14 -13.54
C GLU A 5 0.86 11.87 -12.77
N CYS A 6 1.70 12.01 -11.71
CA CYS A 6 2.11 10.91 -10.85
C CYS A 6 0.88 10.29 -10.14
N PRO A 7 0.50 9.03 -10.44
CA PRO A 7 -0.62 8.39 -9.77
C PRO A 7 -0.30 8.09 -8.31
N VAL A 8 -1.30 8.26 -7.46
CA VAL A 8 -1.26 7.93 -6.04
C VAL A 8 -2.17 6.74 -5.78
N PHE A 9 -1.64 5.62 -5.34
CA PHE A 9 -2.41 4.42 -5.05
C PHE A 9 -2.50 4.16 -3.55
N GLY A 10 -3.71 4.09 -3.02
CA GLY A 10 -3.96 3.70 -1.64
C GLY A 10 -4.09 2.18 -1.52
N VAL A 11 -3.31 1.55 -0.64
CA VAL A 11 -3.45 0.13 -0.32
C VAL A 11 -4.21 0.02 1.00
N VAL A 12 -5.39 -0.59 0.94
CA VAL A 12 -6.33 -0.70 2.05
C VAL A 12 -6.83 -2.13 2.25
N SER A 13 -7.49 -2.38 3.37
CA SER A 13 -8.16 -3.65 3.65
C SER A 13 -9.36 -3.43 4.58
N ALA A 14 -10.27 -4.41 4.67
CA ALA A 14 -11.36 -4.35 5.63
C ALA A 14 -10.86 -4.46 7.06
N PHE A 15 -9.95 -5.39 7.32
CA PHE A 15 -9.49 -5.77 8.66
C PHE A 15 -7.97 -5.69 8.80
N PRO A 16 -7.45 -5.63 10.05
CA PRO A 16 -6.02 -5.79 10.32
C PRO A 16 -5.50 -7.17 9.90
N LYS A 17 -4.17 -7.29 9.77
CA LYS A 17 -3.46 -8.55 9.49
C LYS A 17 -3.77 -9.22 8.14
N THR A 18 -4.41 -8.55 7.20
CA THR A 18 -4.66 -9.06 5.84
C THR A 18 -3.42 -9.10 4.97
N GLY A 19 -2.33 -8.43 5.38
CA GLY A 19 -1.09 -8.30 4.62
C GLY A 19 -1.03 -7.07 3.71
N LYS A 20 -1.94 -6.07 3.89
CA LYS A 20 -1.94 -4.83 3.09
C LYS A 20 -0.57 -4.16 2.99
N SER A 21 0.14 -4.03 4.13
CA SER A 21 1.45 -3.37 4.19
C SER A 21 2.52 -4.13 3.41
N LEU A 22 2.47 -5.46 3.40
CA LEU A 22 3.36 -6.29 2.58
C LEU A 22 3.03 -6.14 1.10
N ILE A 23 1.74 -6.06 0.73
CA ILE A 23 1.33 -5.81 -0.66
C ILE A 23 1.78 -4.41 -1.10
N ALA A 24 1.64 -3.37 -0.25
CA ALA A 24 2.12 -2.02 -0.54
C ALA A 24 3.64 -2.01 -0.77
N ALA A 25 4.42 -2.67 0.08
CA ALA A 25 5.87 -2.81 -0.07
C ALA A 25 6.24 -3.52 -1.37
N ASN A 26 5.62 -4.68 -1.67
CA ASN A 26 5.90 -5.45 -2.88
C ASN A 26 5.54 -4.69 -4.16
N LEU A 27 4.41 -3.96 -4.19
CA LEU A 27 4.07 -3.09 -5.32
C LEU A 27 5.12 -2.00 -5.52
N SER A 28 5.57 -1.37 -4.44
CA SER A 28 6.58 -0.31 -4.50
C SER A 28 7.92 -0.83 -5.01
N VAL A 29 8.36 -1.98 -4.52
CA VAL A 29 9.57 -2.67 -5.02
C VAL A 29 9.41 -3.04 -6.49
N THR A 30 8.27 -3.61 -6.88
CA THR A 30 8.05 -4.02 -8.28
C THR A 30 8.14 -2.83 -9.23
N PHE A 31 7.54 -1.70 -8.89
CA PHE A 31 7.62 -0.50 -9.72
C PHE A 31 9.03 0.09 -9.75
N SER A 32 9.78 0.07 -8.64
CA SER A 32 11.18 0.54 -8.65
C SER A 32 12.08 -0.34 -9.52
N MET A 33 11.82 -1.66 -9.58
CA MET A 33 12.53 -2.57 -10.49
C MET A 33 12.22 -2.34 -11.98
N MET A 34 11.24 -1.48 -12.29
CA MET A 34 10.90 -1.02 -13.65
C MET A 34 11.53 0.36 -13.96
N ASP A 35 12.62 0.71 -13.30
CA ASP A 35 13.32 2.01 -13.42
C ASP A 35 12.43 3.22 -13.13
N LYS A 36 11.47 3.07 -12.21
CA LYS A 36 10.57 4.15 -11.77
C LYS A 36 11.01 4.72 -10.42
N LYS A 37 10.86 6.02 -10.26
CA LYS A 37 10.99 6.69 -8.96
C LYS A 37 9.71 6.48 -8.17
N VAL A 38 9.77 5.68 -7.12
CA VAL A 38 8.61 5.27 -6.33
C VAL A 38 8.74 5.79 -4.91
N LEU A 39 7.67 6.39 -4.40
CA LEU A 39 7.54 6.75 -2.99
C LEU A 39 6.52 5.84 -2.31
N LEU A 40 6.97 5.08 -1.32
CA LEU A 40 6.08 4.39 -0.39
C LEU A 40 5.89 5.26 0.85
N ILE A 41 4.65 5.63 1.15
CA ILE A 41 4.30 6.40 2.35
C ILE A 41 3.58 5.47 3.33
N GLU A 42 4.10 5.35 4.54
CA GLU A 42 3.45 4.67 5.64
C GLU A 42 2.40 5.59 6.28
N GLY A 43 1.17 5.51 5.75
CA GLY A 43 0.03 6.30 6.21
C GLY A 43 -0.73 5.68 7.38
N ASP A 44 -0.46 4.43 7.75
CA ASP A 44 -0.97 3.81 8.98
C ASP A 44 -0.17 4.30 10.19
N MET A 45 -0.38 5.56 10.58
CA MET A 45 0.29 6.17 11.74
C MET A 45 -0.15 5.57 13.07
N ARG A 46 -1.17 4.68 13.08
CA ARG A 46 -1.65 4.01 14.31
C ARG A 46 -0.88 2.73 14.61
N LYS A 47 -0.55 1.95 13.58
CA LYS A 47 0.18 0.68 13.69
C LYS A 47 1.21 0.57 12.57
N PRO A 48 2.25 1.41 12.57
CA PRO A 48 3.27 1.42 11.53
C PRO A 48 4.08 0.12 11.53
N VAL A 49 4.39 -0.41 10.34
CA VAL A 49 5.11 -1.68 10.15
C VAL A 49 6.15 -1.65 9.03
N GLN A 50 6.15 -0.63 8.16
CA GLN A 50 7.06 -0.56 7.01
C GLN A 50 8.53 -0.53 7.43
N HIS A 51 8.85 0.11 8.56
CA HIS A 51 10.19 0.11 9.14
C HIS A 51 10.71 -1.32 9.42
N ARG A 52 9.83 -2.26 9.78
CA ARG A 52 10.19 -3.68 9.99
C ARG A 52 10.37 -4.41 8.67
N ILE A 53 9.49 -4.15 7.69
CA ILE A 53 9.56 -4.78 6.36
C ILE A 53 10.89 -4.43 5.68
N PHE A 54 11.31 -3.17 5.76
CA PHE A 54 12.56 -2.70 5.15
C PHE A 54 13.76 -2.66 6.12
N LEU A 55 13.66 -3.31 7.29
CA LEU A 55 14.72 -3.41 8.31
C LEU A 55 15.29 -2.05 8.74
N GLN A 56 14.44 -1.03 8.80
CA GLN A 56 14.81 0.34 9.16
C GLN A 56 14.54 0.63 10.64
N LYS A 57 15.22 1.65 11.20
CA LYS A 57 14.97 2.11 12.56
C LYS A 57 13.55 2.71 12.66
N SER A 58 12.84 2.43 13.76
CA SER A 58 11.48 2.95 14.00
C SER A 58 11.46 4.41 14.45
N ASN A 59 12.45 4.83 15.23
CA ASN A 59 12.48 6.16 15.87
C ASN A 59 13.15 7.20 14.96
N CYS A 60 12.46 7.68 13.97
CA CYS A 60 12.94 8.67 13.01
C CYS A 60 11.80 9.56 12.55
N LYS A 61 12.14 10.77 12.10
CA LYS A 61 11.18 11.69 11.46
C LYS A 61 10.49 11.00 10.28
N GLY A 62 9.21 11.31 10.09
CA GLY A 62 8.38 10.72 9.04
C GLY A 62 7.18 11.58 8.71
N LEU A 63 6.10 10.94 8.29
CA LEU A 63 4.88 11.60 7.83
C LEU A 63 4.26 12.50 8.91
N SER A 64 4.21 12.05 10.17
CA SER A 64 3.60 12.82 11.26
C SER A 64 4.35 14.12 11.56
N GLU A 65 5.70 14.09 11.59
CA GLU A 65 6.52 15.28 11.78
C GLU A 65 6.44 16.23 10.58
N LEU A 66 6.38 15.67 9.38
CA LEU A 66 6.25 16.47 8.16
C LEU A 66 4.90 17.18 8.12
N LEU A 67 3.81 16.48 8.42
CA LEU A 67 2.47 17.07 8.46
C LEU A 67 2.29 18.10 9.58
N SER A 68 2.93 17.90 10.73
CA SER A 68 2.92 18.87 11.84
C SER A 68 3.94 20.01 11.72
N GLY A 69 4.74 20.02 10.65
CA GLY A 69 5.72 21.10 10.40
C GLY A 69 7.01 20.99 11.20
N GLN A 70 7.29 19.83 11.79
CA GLN A 70 8.45 19.58 12.64
C GLN A 70 9.68 19.08 11.87
N CYS A 71 9.55 18.81 10.58
CA CYS A 71 10.65 18.43 9.72
C CYS A 71 10.42 18.87 8.26
N THR A 72 11.49 18.83 7.46
CA THR A 72 11.43 19.04 6.01
C THR A 72 11.11 17.72 5.30
N PRO A 73 10.68 17.74 4.01
CA PRO A 73 10.53 16.53 3.21
C PRO A 73 11.82 15.71 3.12
N GLU A 74 12.97 16.37 2.99
CA GLU A 74 14.28 15.72 2.87
C GLU A 74 14.65 14.92 4.12
N GLU A 75 14.25 15.38 5.29
CA GLU A 75 14.47 14.67 6.57
C GLU A 75 13.51 13.49 6.77
N ALA A 76 12.33 13.51 6.13
CA ALA A 76 11.32 12.46 6.22
C ALA A 76 11.48 11.35 5.17
N LEU A 77 12.21 11.63 4.07
CA LEU A 77 12.42 10.70 2.97
C LEU A 77 13.68 9.84 3.21
N LEU A 78 13.56 8.54 3.01
CA LEU A 78 14.64 7.57 3.14
C LEU A 78 14.77 6.74 1.87
N GLU A 79 15.87 6.85 1.17
CA GLU A 79 16.19 5.94 0.05
C GLU A 79 16.50 4.53 0.57
N ILE A 80 15.93 3.53 -0.07
CA ILE A 80 16.14 2.12 0.29
C ILE A 80 17.27 1.56 -0.57
N ALA A 81 18.44 1.37 0.02
CA ALA A 81 19.66 0.99 -0.68
C ALA A 81 19.51 -0.31 -1.51
N ASP A 82 18.77 -1.29 -1.00
CA ASP A 82 18.55 -2.59 -1.66
C ASP A 82 17.62 -2.50 -2.89
N TYR A 83 16.90 -1.39 -3.05
CA TYR A 83 15.94 -1.18 -4.14
C TYR A 83 16.12 0.21 -4.76
N PRO A 84 17.04 0.37 -5.71
CA PRO A 84 17.25 1.65 -6.40
C PRO A 84 15.95 2.21 -6.98
N GLY A 85 15.70 3.50 -6.75
CA GLY A 85 14.46 4.16 -7.16
C GLY A 85 13.33 4.08 -6.15
N LEU A 86 13.45 3.27 -5.09
CA LEU A 86 12.47 3.22 -4.00
C LEU A 86 12.86 4.17 -2.86
N THR A 87 11.97 5.07 -2.52
CA THR A 87 12.05 5.94 -1.34
C THR A 87 10.91 5.58 -0.37
N LEU A 88 11.22 5.51 0.90
CA LEU A 88 10.27 5.27 1.98
C LEU A 88 10.07 6.55 2.80
N MET A 89 8.83 6.94 3.03
CA MET A 89 8.43 7.88 4.07
C MET A 89 7.73 7.09 5.17
N ARG A 90 8.40 6.98 6.33
CA ARG A 90 7.84 6.28 7.48
C ARG A 90 6.72 7.09 8.12
N ALA A 91 5.90 6.45 8.97
CA ALA A 91 4.84 7.13 9.70
C ALA A 91 5.36 8.25 10.63
N GLY A 92 6.57 8.10 11.18
CA GLY A 92 7.09 8.96 12.23
C GLY A 92 6.59 8.55 13.61
N HIS A 93 6.55 9.48 14.57
CA HIS A 93 5.95 9.24 15.87
C HIS A 93 4.43 9.14 15.75
N ILE A 94 3.82 8.30 16.58
CA ILE A 94 2.36 8.11 16.58
C ILE A 94 1.69 9.40 17.09
N PRO A 95 0.97 10.14 16.23
CA PRO A 95 0.30 11.36 16.66
C PRO A 95 -1.02 11.04 17.39
N PRO A 96 -1.53 11.95 18.23
CA PRO A 96 -2.82 11.76 18.89
C PRO A 96 -4.01 11.84 17.91
N ASN A 97 -3.84 12.55 16.80
CA ASN A 97 -4.90 12.88 15.84
C ASN A 97 -4.51 12.58 14.37
N PRO A 98 -4.26 11.31 14.00
CA PRO A 98 -3.79 10.94 12.65
C PRO A 98 -4.73 11.42 11.53
N GLN A 99 -6.05 11.33 11.74
CA GLN A 99 -7.05 11.73 10.75
C GLN A 99 -7.00 13.21 10.43
N GLU A 100 -6.87 14.07 11.43
CA GLU A 100 -6.77 15.53 11.24
C GLU A 100 -5.54 15.90 10.42
N LEU A 101 -4.41 15.24 10.69
CA LEU A 101 -3.18 15.44 9.92
C LEU A 101 -3.37 15.06 8.45
N LEU A 102 -4.00 13.93 8.17
CA LEU A 102 -4.24 13.45 6.81
C LEU A 102 -5.26 14.32 6.03
N THR A 103 -6.21 14.96 6.73
CA THR A 103 -7.20 15.87 6.12
C THR A 103 -6.73 17.31 5.98
N SER A 104 -5.57 17.65 6.54
CA SER A 104 -5.05 19.01 6.56
C SER A 104 -4.73 19.53 5.14
N ALA A 105 -4.84 20.85 4.95
CA ALA A 105 -4.37 21.50 3.72
C ALA A 105 -2.89 21.21 3.46
N ARG A 106 -2.09 21.15 4.52
CA ARG A 106 -0.67 20.80 4.44
C ARG A 106 -0.42 19.40 3.85
N CYS A 107 -1.26 18.41 4.16
CA CYS A 107 -1.16 17.07 3.56
C CYS A 107 -1.34 17.14 2.03
N LYS A 108 -2.32 17.89 1.56
CA LYS A 108 -2.60 18.11 0.13
C LYS A 108 -1.42 18.79 -0.57
N GLU A 109 -0.89 19.86 0.03
CA GLU A 109 0.27 20.59 -0.51
C GLU A 109 1.50 19.71 -0.61
N ILE A 110 1.78 18.90 0.41
CA ILE A 110 2.90 17.96 0.45
C ILE A 110 2.73 16.88 -0.63
N LEU A 111 1.55 16.26 -0.74
CA LEU A 111 1.28 15.27 -1.79
C LEU A 111 1.43 15.88 -3.19
N ALA A 112 0.94 17.10 -3.41
CA ALA A 112 1.09 17.81 -4.68
C ALA A 112 2.57 18.10 -5.01
N ALA A 113 3.39 18.44 -4.02
CA ALA A 113 4.83 18.63 -4.19
C ALA A 113 5.56 17.31 -4.49
N LEU A 114 5.19 16.21 -3.78
CA LEU A 114 5.78 14.89 -3.98
C LEU A 114 5.45 14.29 -5.34
N ARG A 115 4.24 14.52 -5.87
CA ARG A 115 3.84 14.10 -7.24
C ARG A 115 4.78 14.63 -8.34
N LYS A 116 5.45 15.75 -8.11
CA LYS A 116 6.42 16.33 -9.06
C LYS A 116 7.80 15.64 -9.03
N ARG A 117 8.06 14.83 -8.01
CA ARG A 117 9.38 14.21 -7.75
C ARG A 117 9.40 12.71 -8.06
N PHE A 118 8.24 12.06 -8.04
CA PHE A 118 8.10 10.61 -8.19
C PHE A 118 7.20 10.24 -9.35
N ASP A 119 7.42 9.06 -9.94
CA ASP A 119 6.57 8.49 -10.98
C ASP A 119 5.33 7.81 -10.39
N PHE A 120 5.46 7.25 -9.18
CA PHE A 120 4.39 6.57 -8.43
C PHE A 120 4.48 6.89 -6.94
N ILE A 121 3.33 7.08 -6.32
CA ILE A 121 3.19 7.16 -4.86
C ILE A 121 2.27 6.05 -4.40
N ILE A 122 2.74 5.23 -3.46
CA ILE A 122 1.97 4.16 -2.82
C ILE A 122 1.72 4.56 -1.36
N LEU A 123 0.47 4.59 -0.94
CA LEU A 123 0.06 4.87 0.44
C LEU A 123 -0.34 3.56 1.12
N ASP A 124 0.42 3.12 2.12
CA ASP A 124 -0.01 2.04 3.02
C ASP A 124 -0.93 2.63 4.09
N LEU A 125 -2.23 2.41 3.96
CA LEU A 125 -3.25 3.07 4.78
C LEU A 125 -3.83 2.11 5.83
N PRO A 126 -4.41 2.61 6.93
CA PRO A 126 -5.04 1.76 7.94
C PRO A 126 -6.27 1.01 7.38
N PRO A 127 -6.73 -0.07 8.04
CA PRO A 127 -7.91 -0.82 7.62
C PRO A 127 -9.17 0.06 7.66
N VAL A 128 -9.89 0.16 6.54
CA VAL A 128 -11.07 1.02 6.37
C VAL A 128 -12.30 0.54 7.15
N GLY A 129 -12.33 -0.73 7.57
CA GLY A 129 -13.37 -1.25 8.45
C GLY A 129 -13.19 -0.86 9.92
N VAL A 130 -12.01 -0.33 10.28
CA VAL A 130 -11.69 0.09 11.66
C VAL A 130 -11.71 1.61 11.80
N VAL A 131 -11.17 2.32 10.81
CA VAL A 131 -11.04 3.79 10.85
C VAL A 131 -11.29 4.38 9.46
N ALA A 132 -11.80 5.62 9.45
CA ALA A 132 -12.09 6.35 8.21
C ALA A 132 -10.85 7.02 7.58
N ASP A 133 -9.70 6.95 8.23
CA ASP A 133 -8.47 7.69 7.86
C ASP A 133 -8.10 7.52 6.37
N ALA A 134 -8.30 6.31 5.83
CA ALA A 134 -8.01 6.04 4.41
C ALA A 134 -9.01 6.69 3.44
N MET A 135 -10.29 6.78 3.84
CA MET A 135 -11.35 7.28 2.95
C MET A 135 -11.34 8.81 2.83
N VAL A 136 -10.82 9.53 3.83
CA VAL A 136 -10.69 10.99 3.79
C VAL A 136 -9.69 11.48 2.74
N LEU A 137 -8.80 10.60 2.27
CA LEU A 137 -7.85 10.87 1.20
C LEU A 137 -8.40 10.58 -0.20
N SER A 138 -9.70 10.25 -0.35
CA SER A 138 -10.27 9.83 -1.63
C SER A 138 -10.06 10.84 -2.77
N ALA A 139 -10.07 12.14 -2.47
CA ALA A 139 -9.82 13.20 -3.45
C ALA A 139 -8.35 13.28 -3.90
N GLU A 140 -7.42 12.79 -3.07
CA GLU A 140 -5.98 12.84 -3.31
C GLU A 140 -5.42 11.53 -3.88
N VAL A 141 -6.24 10.48 -3.94
CA VAL A 141 -5.84 9.13 -4.37
C VAL A 141 -6.42 8.85 -5.76
N THR A 142 -5.57 8.45 -6.69
CA THR A 142 -5.99 8.04 -8.05
C THR A 142 -6.86 6.79 -8.00
N GLY A 143 -6.57 5.89 -7.06
CA GLY A 143 -7.39 4.72 -6.81
C GLY A 143 -6.84 3.83 -5.69
N TYR A 144 -7.71 2.93 -5.22
CA TYR A 144 -7.43 2.03 -4.13
C TYR A 144 -7.24 0.59 -4.60
N VAL A 145 -6.23 -0.08 -4.07
CA VAL A 145 -6.04 -1.53 -4.13
C VAL A 145 -6.56 -2.12 -2.82
N PHE A 146 -7.60 -2.94 -2.89
CA PHE A 146 -8.25 -3.51 -1.72
C PHE A 146 -7.72 -4.92 -1.43
N VAL A 147 -7.11 -5.13 -0.27
CA VAL A 147 -6.50 -6.42 0.11
C VAL A 147 -7.45 -7.24 0.96
N VAL A 148 -7.72 -8.47 0.51
CA VAL A 148 -8.54 -9.47 1.20
C VAL A 148 -7.67 -10.65 1.58
N ARG A 149 -7.86 -11.22 2.76
CA ARG A 149 -7.14 -12.43 3.17
C ARG A 149 -8.03 -13.65 3.04
N SER A 150 -7.52 -14.65 2.31
CA SER A 150 -8.21 -15.92 2.11
C SER A 150 -8.44 -16.64 3.45
N GLY A 151 -9.65 -17.13 3.64
CA GLY A 151 -10.03 -17.89 4.85
C GLY A 151 -10.27 -17.03 6.10
N GLU A 152 -9.91 -15.74 6.10
CA GLU A 152 -10.09 -14.85 7.27
C GLU A 152 -11.05 -13.70 7.00
N SER A 153 -11.10 -13.18 5.77
CA SER A 153 -11.99 -12.07 5.42
C SER A 153 -13.40 -12.56 5.10
N GLN A 154 -14.37 -12.13 5.90
CA GLN A 154 -15.78 -12.49 5.70
C GLN A 154 -16.36 -11.68 4.53
N ALA A 155 -16.90 -12.37 3.53
CA ALA A 155 -17.43 -11.76 2.31
C ALA A 155 -18.52 -10.71 2.55
N PRO A 156 -19.51 -10.91 3.45
CA PRO A 156 -20.53 -9.89 3.75
C PRO A 156 -19.94 -8.59 4.28
N ALA A 157 -18.98 -8.67 5.21
CA ALA A 157 -18.34 -7.49 5.79
C ALA A 157 -17.43 -6.77 4.76
N VAL A 158 -16.75 -7.51 3.89
CA VAL A 158 -15.99 -6.92 2.77
C VAL A 158 -16.92 -6.16 1.83
N LYS A 159 -18.08 -6.74 1.50
CA LYS A 159 -19.09 -6.11 0.63
C LYS A 159 -19.61 -4.81 1.23
N GLU A 160 -19.99 -4.81 2.49
CA GLU A 160 -20.47 -3.60 3.20
C GLU A 160 -19.43 -2.47 3.17
N ILE A 161 -18.16 -2.81 3.40
CA ILE A 161 -17.08 -1.83 3.39
C ILE A 161 -16.86 -1.27 1.98
N LEU A 162 -16.92 -2.10 0.94
CA LEU A 162 -16.79 -1.65 -0.45
C LEU A 162 -17.95 -0.72 -0.84
N GLU A 163 -19.18 -1.02 -0.40
CA GLU A 163 -20.35 -0.15 -0.61
C GLU A 163 -20.16 1.21 0.07
N ARG A 164 -19.62 1.24 1.31
CA ARG A 164 -19.29 2.50 2.01
C ARG A 164 -18.19 3.28 1.28
N MET A 165 -17.14 2.61 0.81
CA MET A 165 -16.08 3.25 0.01
C MET A 165 -16.65 3.87 -1.27
N GLN A 166 -17.56 3.18 -1.94
CA GLN A 166 -18.24 3.69 -3.15
C GLN A 166 -19.09 4.93 -2.83
N GLN A 167 -19.85 4.92 -1.72
CA GLN A 167 -20.63 6.08 -1.27
C GLN A 167 -19.76 7.31 -0.96
N MET A 168 -18.51 7.09 -0.55
CA MET A 168 -17.51 8.14 -0.31
C MET A 168 -16.67 8.48 -1.54
N ASN A 169 -17.10 8.05 -2.73
CA ASN A 169 -16.40 8.27 -4.01
C ASN A 169 -14.96 7.74 -4.04
N CYS A 170 -14.67 6.70 -3.27
CA CYS A 170 -13.38 6.04 -3.35
C CYS A 170 -13.31 5.17 -4.61
N ASN A 171 -12.39 5.49 -5.52
CA ASN A 171 -12.15 4.71 -6.73
C ASN A 171 -11.41 3.41 -6.41
N VAL A 172 -12.10 2.27 -6.28
CA VAL A 172 -11.47 0.96 -6.04
C VAL A 172 -11.07 0.35 -7.38
N LEU A 173 -9.76 0.28 -7.65
CA LEU A 173 -9.20 -0.27 -8.90
C LEU A 173 -9.35 -1.78 -9.01
N GLY A 174 -9.32 -2.47 -7.88
CA GLY A 174 -9.43 -3.92 -7.82
C GLY A 174 -9.09 -4.48 -6.45
N MET A 175 -9.14 -5.82 -6.35
CA MET A 175 -8.86 -6.55 -5.12
C MET A 175 -7.70 -7.51 -5.29
N VAL A 176 -6.90 -7.65 -4.22
CA VAL A 176 -5.81 -8.64 -4.10
C VAL A 176 -6.22 -9.68 -3.07
N LEU A 177 -6.36 -10.93 -3.49
CA LEU A 177 -6.56 -12.07 -2.59
C LEU A 177 -5.20 -12.55 -2.07
N ASN A 178 -4.89 -12.21 -0.82
CA ASN A 178 -3.65 -12.59 -0.15
C ASN A 178 -3.84 -13.86 0.71
N GLY A 179 -2.74 -14.57 0.98
CA GLY A 179 -2.74 -15.76 1.84
C GLY A 179 -3.51 -16.95 1.28
N TYR A 180 -3.70 -17.00 -0.04
CA TYR A 180 -4.36 -18.14 -0.68
C TYR A 180 -3.42 -19.36 -0.72
N ASP A 181 -3.85 -20.47 -0.10
CA ASP A 181 -3.12 -21.72 -0.13
C ASP A 181 -3.37 -22.47 -1.45
N LEU A 182 -2.38 -22.40 -2.32
CA LEU A 182 -2.43 -23.05 -3.62
C LEU A 182 -2.54 -24.58 -3.53
N LYS A 183 -2.10 -25.21 -2.43
CA LYS A 183 -2.12 -26.67 -2.27
C LYS A 183 -3.51 -27.19 -1.92
N ASN A 184 -4.32 -26.38 -1.21
CA ASN A 184 -5.65 -26.76 -0.73
C ASN A 184 -6.81 -26.17 -1.56
N GLY A 185 -6.54 -25.30 -2.51
CA GLY A 185 -7.56 -24.65 -3.33
C GLY A 185 -8.22 -25.62 -4.32
N GLU A 186 -9.56 -25.69 -4.35
CA GLU A 186 -10.33 -26.42 -5.36
C GLU A 186 -9.97 -26.03 -6.80
N TYR A 187 -9.50 -24.81 -6.99
CA TYR A 187 -9.05 -24.28 -8.27
C TYR A 187 -7.82 -25.03 -8.82
N TYR A 188 -6.95 -25.50 -7.94
CA TYR A 188 -5.77 -26.30 -8.33
C TYR A 188 -6.11 -27.75 -8.63
N LYS A 189 -7.12 -28.33 -7.97
CA LYS A 189 -7.62 -29.69 -8.27
C LYS A 189 -8.20 -29.76 -9.68
N LYS A 190 -8.89 -28.69 -10.15
CA LYS A 190 -9.42 -28.60 -11.52
C LYS A 190 -8.33 -28.31 -12.58
N ARG A 191 -7.21 -27.67 -12.22
CA ARG A 191 -6.15 -27.31 -13.15
C ARG A 191 -5.07 -28.38 -13.35
N LYS A 192 -5.04 -29.43 -12.55
CA LYS A 192 -4.13 -30.58 -12.77
C LYS A 192 -4.34 -31.24 -14.13
N ASN A 193 -5.49 -31.01 -14.79
CA ASN A 193 -5.85 -31.50 -16.12
C ASN A 193 -5.75 -30.46 -17.24
N SER A 194 -5.24 -29.29 -17.03
CA SER A 194 -5.17 -28.21 -18.03
C SER A 194 -3.73 -27.80 -18.31
N ARG A 195 -3.43 -27.59 -19.57
CA ARG A 195 -2.19 -27.32 -20.31
C ARG A 195 -1.11 -26.38 -19.72
N TYR A 196 -1.13 -26.06 -18.42
CA TYR A 196 -0.15 -25.20 -17.76
C TYR A 196 1.01 -25.92 -17.08
N SER A 197 1.22 -27.24 -17.37
CA SER A 197 2.41 -28.00 -16.93
C SER A 197 3.71 -27.53 -17.61
N TYR A 198 3.64 -26.72 -18.66
CA TYR A 198 4.78 -26.32 -19.49
C TYR A 198 5.74 -25.32 -18.85
N TYR A 199 5.38 -24.68 -17.73
CA TYR A 199 6.22 -23.66 -17.10
C TYR A 199 6.88 -24.09 -15.78
N ARG A 200 6.79 -25.35 -15.38
CA ARG A 200 7.64 -25.90 -14.34
C ARG A 200 8.92 -26.41 -14.99
N ARG A 201 10.01 -25.66 -14.89
CA ARG A 201 11.35 -26.28 -15.00
C ARG A 201 11.48 -27.28 -13.86
N ASP A 202 11.63 -28.55 -14.20
CA ASP A 202 11.97 -29.59 -13.25
C ASP A 202 13.46 -29.41 -12.90
N PRO A 203 13.84 -29.17 -11.64
CA PRO A 203 15.23 -29.01 -11.27
C PRO A 203 16.07 -30.29 -11.38
N SER A 204 15.45 -31.45 -11.75
CA SER A 204 16.11 -32.75 -11.82
C SER A 204 16.47 -33.18 -13.22
N ALA A 205 16.44 -32.33 -14.23
CA ALA A 205 16.77 -32.67 -15.62
C ALA A 205 18.15 -32.15 -16.07
N GLU A 206 19.14 -32.04 -15.15
CA GLU A 206 20.55 -31.91 -15.48
C GLU A 206 21.33 -32.99 -14.72
N GLU A 207 21.43 -34.18 -15.35
CA GLU A 207 22.53 -35.15 -15.29
C GLU A 207 22.92 -35.55 -16.69
#